data_af78a9c8ecde9e789ad93576e4f2d4ed
#
_entry.id   af78a9c8ecde9e789ad93576e4f2d4ed
#
_cell.length_a   1.000
_cell.length_b   1.000
_cell.length_c   1.000
_cell.angle_alpha   90.00
_cell.angle_beta   90.00
_cell.angle_gamma   90.00
#
_symmetry.space_group_name_H-M   'P 1'
#
loop_
_entity.id
_entity.type
_entity.pdbx_description
1 polymer ?
#
loop_
_entity_poly.entity_id
_entity_poly.type
_entity_poly.pdbx_seq_one_letter_code
_entity_poly.pdbx_strand_id
1 'polypeptide(L)'
;MKYLYSLMACAILAACSFEADETARTDNSAAVKSAADAQAKQAVHPDNPSPYGLTMGKATVADALKKHPQLAKADSSTIGYGNGTPVPMNNAYSMPDADGSIIVFQFDDTHDTLQNIMLIPSKKTFPQAKKEFDALYPLHPRLSREEFEALAPQGADFEHQENWFAQHKSDIAFYKQGDTLILAAVSAASPKESVVMYRNSSYIPVLKEKAAGITTRKQP
;
A
#
# COMPACT_ATOMS: atom_id res chain seq x y z
N MET A 1 -33.34 2.15 4.92
CA MET A 1 -32.57 1.05 4.36
C MET A 1 -31.15 1.19 4.87
N LYS A 2 -30.74 0.31 5.77
CA LYS A 2 -29.40 0.33 6.40
C LYS A 2 -28.45 -0.42 5.48
N TYR A 3 -27.55 0.30 4.79
CA TYR A 3 -26.51 -0.33 4.01
C TYR A 3 -25.39 -0.79 4.95
N LEU A 4 -25.34 -2.09 5.17
CA LEU A 4 -24.21 -2.76 5.82
C LEU A 4 -23.10 -2.85 4.76
N TYR A 5 -22.18 -1.90 4.74
CA TYR A 5 -20.91 -2.07 4.03
C TYR A 5 -19.95 -2.86 4.94
N SER A 6 -20.03 -4.18 4.81
CA SER A 6 -18.94 -5.06 5.27
C SER A 6 -17.75 -4.79 4.37
N LEU A 7 -16.77 -4.04 4.83
CA LEU A 7 -15.48 -3.89 4.18
C LEU A 7 -14.77 -5.24 4.24
N MET A 8 -15.00 -6.03 3.21
CA MET A 8 -14.33 -7.29 2.98
C MET A 8 -12.85 -6.97 2.71
N ALA A 9 -11.97 -7.44 3.61
CA ALA A 9 -10.54 -7.42 3.37
C ALA A 9 -10.27 -7.99 1.96
N CYS A 10 -9.62 -7.21 1.08
CA CYS A 10 -9.23 -7.67 -0.23
C CYS A 10 -8.24 -8.83 -0.09
N ALA A 11 -8.76 -10.05 -0.08
CA ALA A 11 -7.96 -11.25 -0.29
C ALA A 11 -7.68 -11.32 -1.79
N ILE A 12 -6.47 -11.04 -2.21
CA ILE A 12 -5.99 -11.37 -3.54
C ILE A 12 -5.70 -12.88 -3.51
N LEU A 13 -6.69 -13.69 -3.86
CA LEU A 13 -6.53 -15.11 -4.09
C LEU A 13 -6.12 -15.31 -5.56
N ALA A 14 -4.84 -15.55 -5.80
CA ALA A 14 -4.40 -16.25 -6.99
C ALA A 14 -3.78 -17.58 -6.57
N ALA A 15 -4.59 -18.62 -6.51
CA ALA A 15 -4.10 -19.99 -6.45
C ALA A 15 -3.69 -20.41 -7.87
N CYS A 16 -2.41 -20.43 -8.14
CA CYS A 16 -1.85 -21.18 -9.26
C CYS A 16 -0.83 -22.16 -8.71
N SER A 17 -1.22 -23.42 -8.64
CA SER A 17 -0.29 -24.55 -8.55
C SER A 17 0.54 -24.59 -9.83
N PHE A 18 1.85 -24.47 -9.72
CA PHE A 18 2.76 -24.61 -10.84
C PHE A 18 3.83 -25.65 -10.52
N GLU A 19 3.88 -26.69 -11.33
CA GLU A 19 4.98 -27.64 -11.35
C GLU A 19 6.22 -26.95 -11.92
N ALA A 20 7.35 -27.13 -11.24
CA ALA A 20 8.62 -26.55 -11.61
C ALA A 20 9.22 -27.32 -12.79
N ASP A 21 9.44 -26.61 -13.91
CA ASP A 21 10.38 -27.07 -14.94
C ASP A 21 11.74 -26.35 -14.74
N GLU A 22 12.74 -27.15 -14.42
CA GLU A 22 14.07 -26.74 -14.01
C GLU A 22 15.05 -26.70 -15.17
N THR A 23 14.83 -25.82 -16.17
CA THR A 23 15.87 -25.55 -17.18
C THR A 23 15.65 -24.20 -17.87
N ALA A 24 16.19 -23.13 -17.30
CA ALA A 24 16.75 -21.95 -18.02
C ALA A 24 17.30 -20.92 -17.01
N ARG A 25 18.39 -21.26 -16.34
CA ARG A 25 19.23 -20.27 -15.64
C ARG A 25 20.34 -19.85 -16.59
N THR A 26 20.17 -18.72 -17.27
CA THR A 26 21.32 -17.90 -17.75
C THR A 26 20.87 -16.46 -18.03
N ASP A 27 21.57 -15.51 -17.41
CA ASP A 27 21.82 -14.14 -17.83
C ASP A 27 20.80 -13.01 -17.69
N ASN A 28 19.74 -13.13 -16.87
CA ASN A 28 18.91 -11.94 -16.58
C ASN A 28 19.30 -11.17 -15.31
N SER A 29 20.17 -11.71 -14.49
CA SER A 29 20.60 -11.09 -13.21
C SER A 29 21.38 -9.79 -13.42
N ALA A 30 22.19 -9.69 -14.48
CA ALA A 30 23.00 -8.49 -14.75
C ALA A 30 22.17 -7.33 -15.32
N ALA A 31 21.17 -7.62 -16.18
CA ALA A 31 20.31 -6.60 -16.78
C ALA A 31 19.32 -6.02 -15.74
N VAL A 32 18.79 -6.86 -14.86
CA VAL A 32 17.91 -6.42 -13.77
C VAL A 32 18.68 -5.62 -12.73
N LYS A 33 19.91 -6.02 -12.41
CA LYS A 33 20.80 -5.28 -11.52
C LYS A 33 21.19 -3.91 -12.10
N SER A 34 21.49 -3.83 -13.39
CA SER A 34 21.82 -2.58 -14.08
C SER A 34 20.64 -1.61 -14.15
N ALA A 35 19.42 -2.09 -14.36
CA ALA A 35 18.21 -1.25 -14.35
C ALA A 35 17.87 -0.76 -12.94
N ALA A 36 18.04 -1.60 -11.91
CA ALA A 36 17.83 -1.21 -10.51
C ALA A 36 18.87 -0.18 -10.03
N ASP A 37 20.14 -0.34 -10.45
CA ASP A 37 21.21 0.59 -10.11
C ASP A 37 21.10 1.93 -10.88
N ALA A 38 20.52 1.93 -12.08
CA ALA A 38 20.21 3.15 -12.84
C ALA A 38 19.05 3.95 -12.22
N GLN A 39 18.05 3.26 -11.66
CA GLN A 39 16.90 3.90 -10.99
C GLN A 39 17.26 4.40 -9.57
N ALA A 40 18.20 3.75 -8.88
CA ALA A 40 18.71 4.21 -7.58
C ALA A 40 19.42 5.57 -7.63
N LYS A 41 19.71 6.08 -8.84
CA LYS A 41 20.30 7.43 -9.07
C LYS A 41 19.25 8.54 -9.25
N GLN A 42 17.95 8.24 -9.28
CA GLN A 42 16.93 9.28 -9.22
C GLN A 42 16.98 9.93 -7.84
N ALA A 43 17.05 11.26 -7.83
CA ALA A 43 17.15 12.05 -6.61
C ALA A 43 16.08 11.62 -5.60
N VAL A 44 16.52 11.08 -4.47
CA VAL A 44 15.64 10.78 -3.33
C VAL A 44 15.09 12.13 -2.86
N HIS A 45 13.79 12.37 -3.05
CA HIS A 45 13.14 13.52 -2.47
C HIS A 45 13.13 13.36 -0.94
N PRO A 46 13.76 14.27 -0.18
CA PRO A 46 13.87 14.12 1.28
C PRO A 46 12.53 14.31 1.98
N ASP A 47 11.57 14.97 1.32
CA ASP A 47 10.29 15.31 1.91
C ASP A 47 9.22 14.26 1.59
N ASN A 48 8.39 13.95 2.59
CA ASN A 48 7.23 13.10 2.41
C ASN A 48 6.24 13.70 1.39
N PRO A 49 5.56 12.88 0.58
CA PRO A 49 4.55 13.37 -0.34
C PRO A 49 3.35 13.96 0.40
N SER A 50 2.63 14.83 -0.29
CA SER A 50 1.42 15.46 0.25
C SER A 50 0.19 15.13 -0.61
N PRO A 51 -0.21 13.85 -0.72
CA PRO A 51 -1.40 13.49 -1.46
C PRO A 51 -2.62 14.18 -0.84
N TYR A 52 -3.52 14.66 -1.70
CA TYR A 52 -4.66 15.48 -1.26
C TYR A 52 -4.27 16.73 -0.47
N GLY A 53 -3.00 17.15 -0.59
CA GLY A 53 -2.42 18.30 0.11
C GLY A 53 -2.24 18.07 1.62
N LEU A 54 -2.18 16.84 2.08
CA LEU A 54 -1.92 16.42 3.46
C LEU A 54 -0.58 15.69 3.51
N THR A 55 0.42 16.27 4.16
CA THR A 55 1.76 15.69 4.23
C THR A 55 1.76 14.42 5.08
N MET A 56 2.20 13.31 4.49
CA MET A 56 2.29 12.02 5.17
C MET A 56 3.20 12.12 6.41
N GLY A 57 2.77 11.51 7.51
CA GLY A 57 3.49 11.51 8.79
C GLY A 57 3.47 12.83 9.56
N LYS A 58 2.88 13.91 9.01
CA LYS A 58 2.85 15.24 9.65
C LYS A 58 1.44 15.81 9.80
N ALA A 59 0.61 15.72 8.74
CA ALA A 59 -0.73 16.29 8.78
C ALA A 59 -1.58 15.66 9.89
N THR A 60 -2.31 16.49 10.62
CA THR A 60 -3.19 16.06 11.71
C THR A 60 -4.63 15.89 11.24
N VAL A 61 -5.47 15.28 12.09
CA VAL A 61 -6.93 15.22 11.87
C VAL A 61 -7.50 16.63 11.67
N ALA A 62 -7.04 17.61 12.47
CA ALA A 62 -7.51 18.99 12.36
C ALA A 62 -7.13 19.62 11.00
N ASP A 63 -5.92 19.37 10.50
CA ASP A 63 -5.49 19.82 9.16
C ASP A 63 -6.36 19.19 8.07
N ALA A 64 -6.65 17.90 8.21
CA ALA A 64 -7.47 17.18 7.25
C ALA A 64 -8.91 17.70 7.20
N LEU A 65 -9.55 17.87 8.35
CA LEU A 65 -10.91 18.44 8.43
C LEU A 65 -10.99 19.89 7.93
N LYS A 66 -9.96 20.70 8.20
CA LYS A 66 -9.87 22.08 7.68
C LYS A 66 -9.76 22.09 6.16
N LYS A 67 -8.98 21.18 5.59
CA LYS A 67 -8.75 21.13 4.13
C LYS A 67 -9.87 20.46 3.38
N HIS A 68 -10.47 19.44 3.96
CA HIS A 68 -11.55 18.63 3.42
C HIS A 68 -12.74 18.59 4.37
N PRO A 69 -13.59 19.65 4.40
CA PRO A 69 -14.72 19.72 5.33
C PRO A 69 -15.75 18.60 5.16
N GLN A 70 -15.74 17.91 4.01
CA GLN A 70 -16.60 16.77 3.71
C GLN A 70 -16.11 15.44 4.32
N LEU A 71 -14.93 15.42 4.96
CA LEU A 71 -14.42 14.23 5.64
C LEU A 71 -15.37 13.81 6.75
N ALA A 72 -15.75 12.55 6.73
CA ALA A 72 -16.56 11.92 7.77
C ALA A 72 -15.75 10.84 8.49
N LYS A 73 -15.94 10.71 9.79
CA LYS A 73 -15.33 9.63 10.56
C LYS A 73 -15.83 8.29 10.04
N ALA A 74 -14.92 7.38 9.76
CA ALA A 74 -15.26 6.02 9.33
C ALA A 74 -15.68 5.19 10.55
N ASP A 75 -16.77 4.41 10.42
CA ASP A 75 -17.27 3.55 11.50
C ASP A 75 -16.25 2.47 11.89
N SER A 76 -15.53 1.96 10.91
CA SER A 76 -14.42 1.01 11.11
C SER A 76 -13.44 1.09 9.96
N SER A 77 -12.18 0.91 10.26
CA SER A 77 -11.13 0.80 9.24
C SER A 77 -10.04 -0.14 9.71
N THR A 78 -9.42 -0.84 8.77
CA THR A 78 -8.29 -1.73 9.06
C THR A 78 -7.16 -1.49 8.08
N ILE A 79 -5.93 -1.73 8.53
CA ILE A 79 -4.75 -1.83 7.68
C ILE A 79 -4.30 -3.30 7.67
N GLY A 80 -4.04 -3.87 6.50
CA GLY A 80 -3.35 -5.16 6.41
C GLY A 80 -1.89 -5.03 6.79
N TYR A 81 -1.39 -5.99 7.57
CA TYR A 81 0.02 -6.12 7.91
C TYR A 81 0.42 -7.60 7.93
N GLY A 82 1.56 -7.94 7.40
CA GLY A 82 2.12 -9.29 7.34
C GLY A 82 1.06 -10.35 7.03
N ASN A 83 1.15 -11.05 5.95
CA ASN A 83 0.14 -12.05 5.53
C ASN A 83 -1.33 -11.57 5.59
N GLY A 84 -1.55 -10.23 5.55
CA GLY A 84 -2.89 -9.65 5.53
C GLY A 84 -3.59 -9.58 6.89
N THR A 85 -2.88 -9.72 8.02
CA THR A 85 -3.48 -9.53 9.35
C THR A 85 -4.16 -8.16 9.43
N PRO A 86 -5.50 -8.08 9.65
CA PRO A 86 -6.21 -6.82 9.73
C PRO A 86 -5.92 -6.13 11.08
N VAL A 87 -5.24 -4.99 11.03
CA VAL A 87 -4.97 -4.15 12.20
C VAL A 87 -6.03 -3.05 12.25
N PRO A 88 -6.86 -2.98 13.31
CA PRO A 88 -7.85 -1.93 13.47
C PRO A 88 -7.21 -0.55 13.57
N MET A 89 -7.82 0.44 12.90
CA MET A 89 -7.50 1.85 13.00
C MET A 89 -8.73 2.59 13.54
N ASN A 90 -8.63 3.08 14.78
CA ASN A 90 -9.74 3.75 15.43
C ASN A 90 -9.91 5.20 14.97
N ASN A 91 -8.83 5.79 14.44
CA ASN A 91 -8.79 7.18 14.00
C ASN A 91 -8.74 7.24 12.47
N ALA A 92 -9.85 6.84 11.83
CA ALA A 92 -10.00 6.83 10.39
C ALA A 92 -11.12 7.74 9.93
N TYR A 93 -10.92 8.38 8.77
CA TYR A 93 -11.87 9.26 8.12
C TYR A 93 -11.96 8.91 6.64
N SER A 94 -13.10 9.16 6.03
CA SER A 94 -13.29 8.87 4.60
C SER A 94 -14.05 10.00 3.90
N MET A 95 -13.81 10.12 2.60
CA MET A 95 -14.57 10.98 1.70
C MET A 95 -14.63 10.36 0.30
N PRO A 96 -15.65 10.70 -0.51
CA PRO A 96 -15.62 10.39 -1.94
C PRO A 96 -14.58 11.26 -2.65
N ASP A 97 -13.91 10.68 -3.64
CA ASP A 97 -13.11 11.42 -4.62
C ASP A 97 -13.98 11.91 -5.79
N ALA A 98 -13.45 12.78 -6.63
CA ALA A 98 -14.15 13.35 -7.78
C ALA A 98 -14.60 12.29 -8.81
N ASP A 99 -13.90 11.16 -8.91
CA ASP A 99 -14.22 10.04 -9.78
C ASP A 99 -15.18 9.00 -9.16
N GLY A 100 -15.61 9.23 -7.90
CA GLY A 100 -16.46 8.31 -7.13
C GLY A 100 -15.69 7.21 -6.40
N SER A 101 -14.36 7.25 -6.39
CA SER A 101 -13.55 6.42 -5.49
C SER A 101 -13.78 6.83 -4.04
N ILE A 102 -13.50 5.94 -3.11
CA ILE A 102 -13.50 6.27 -1.68
C ILE A 102 -12.05 6.42 -1.21
N ILE A 103 -11.75 7.56 -0.65
CA ILE A 103 -10.47 7.83 -0.02
C ILE A 103 -10.63 7.61 1.48
N VAL A 104 -9.74 6.81 2.05
CA VAL A 104 -9.67 6.55 3.50
C VAL A 104 -8.37 7.12 4.03
N PHE A 105 -8.45 8.02 4.99
CA PHE A 105 -7.33 8.61 5.72
C PHE A 105 -7.25 7.95 7.09
N GLN A 106 -6.10 7.45 7.47
CA GLN A 106 -5.89 6.77 8.75
C GLN A 106 -4.78 7.48 9.51
N PHE A 107 -5.12 7.92 10.70
CA PHE A 107 -4.24 8.63 11.61
C PHE A 107 -3.82 7.71 12.77
N ASP A 108 -2.65 7.93 13.32
CA ASP A 108 -2.29 7.17 14.53
C ASP A 108 -3.16 7.58 15.73
N ASP A 109 -3.35 6.61 16.63
CA ASP A 109 -4.26 6.79 17.76
C ASP A 109 -3.67 7.66 18.90
N THR A 110 -2.38 8.01 18.82
CA THR A 110 -1.66 8.70 19.90
C THR A 110 -1.37 10.16 19.55
N HIS A 111 -0.93 10.41 18.33
CA HIS A 111 -0.48 11.73 17.90
C HIS A 111 -1.39 12.38 16.85
N ASP A 112 -2.46 11.71 16.45
CA ASP A 112 -3.40 12.14 15.42
C ASP A 112 -2.73 12.48 14.07
N THR A 113 -1.54 11.91 13.78
CA THR A 113 -0.81 12.17 12.55
C THR A 113 -1.16 11.18 11.46
N LEU A 114 -1.20 11.66 10.21
CA LEU A 114 -1.58 10.88 9.04
C LEU A 114 -0.55 9.79 8.71
N GLN A 115 -0.94 8.54 8.85
CA GLN A 115 -0.04 7.39 8.67
C GLN A 115 -0.33 6.59 7.41
N ASN A 116 -1.58 6.61 6.94
CA ASN A 116 -1.94 5.85 5.75
C ASN A 116 -3.07 6.54 5.00
N ILE A 117 -3.02 6.48 3.66
CA ILE A 117 -4.12 6.87 2.77
C ILE A 117 -4.37 5.69 1.83
N MET A 118 -5.64 5.34 1.65
CA MET A 118 -6.04 4.30 0.70
C MET A 118 -7.14 4.81 -0.21
N LEU A 119 -7.02 4.50 -1.51
CA LEU A 119 -8.10 4.63 -2.48
C LEU A 119 -8.57 3.21 -2.84
N ILE A 120 -9.82 2.86 -2.50
CA ILE A 120 -10.34 1.52 -2.70
C ILE A 120 -11.82 1.58 -3.13
N PRO A 121 -12.15 1.13 -4.35
CA PRO A 121 -11.28 1.02 -5.51
C PRO A 121 -11.00 2.40 -6.11
N SER A 122 -9.83 2.61 -6.67
CA SER A 122 -9.62 3.74 -7.57
C SER A 122 -10.28 3.42 -8.91
N LYS A 123 -11.01 4.39 -9.49
CA LYS A 123 -11.65 4.23 -10.81
C LYS A 123 -10.65 4.25 -11.97
N LYS A 124 -9.37 4.52 -11.68
CA LYS A 124 -8.28 4.39 -12.64
C LYS A 124 -7.85 2.92 -12.74
N THR A 125 -7.51 2.49 -13.94
CA THR A 125 -6.85 1.19 -14.13
C THR A 125 -5.42 1.23 -13.57
N PHE A 126 -4.84 0.07 -13.26
CA PHE A 126 -3.44 0.01 -12.81
C PHE A 126 -2.46 0.68 -13.80
N PRO A 127 -2.51 0.46 -15.12
CA PRO A 127 -1.62 1.16 -16.05
C PRO A 127 -1.75 2.68 -16.01
N GLN A 128 -2.97 3.22 -15.79
CA GLN A 128 -3.18 4.67 -15.63
C GLN A 128 -2.56 5.19 -14.33
N ALA A 129 -2.83 4.54 -13.21
CA ALA A 129 -2.26 4.88 -11.90
C ALA A 129 -0.73 4.76 -11.94
N LYS A 130 -0.19 3.68 -12.52
CA LYS A 130 1.25 3.48 -12.69
C LYS A 130 1.89 4.59 -13.51
N LYS A 131 1.31 4.97 -14.65
CA LYS A 131 1.84 6.06 -15.51
C LYS A 131 1.92 7.39 -14.75
N GLU A 132 0.91 7.71 -13.96
CA GLU A 132 0.92 8.93 -13.11
C GLU A 132 2.02 8.85 -12.05
N PHE A 133 2.16 7.71 -11.39
CA PHE A 133 3.13 7.54 -10.31
C PHE A 133 4.57 7.45 -10.81
N ASP A 134 4.82 6.84 -11.98
CA ASP A 134 6.13 6.85 -12.62
C ASP A 134 6.62 8.29 -12.92
N ALA A 135 5.70 9.23 -13.13
CA ALA A 135 6.03 10.64 -13.34
C ALA A 135 6.23 11.43 -12.04
N LEU A 136 5.69 10.95 -10.91
CA LEU A 136 5.67 11.69 -9.64
C LEU A 136 6.67 11.13 -8.60
N TYR A 137 6.90 9.82 -8.61
CA TYR A 137 7.60 9.14 -7.54
C TYR A 137 8.72 8.23 -8.04
N PRO A 138 9.85 8.14 -7.30
CA PRO A 138 10.89 7.15 -7.58
C PRO A 138 10.36 5.72 -7.38
N LEU A 139 10.57 4.86 -8.37
CA LEU A 139 10.24 3.44 -8.26
C LEU A 139 11.11 2.79 -7.18
N HIS A 140 10.52 1.95 -6.34
CA HIS A 140 11.17 1.28 -5.22
C HIS A 140 11.11 -0.25 -5.38
N PRO A 141 11.97 -0.85 -6.25
CA PRO A 141 11.89 -2.25 -6.63
C PRO A 141 12.37 -3.23 -5.54
N ARG A 142 13.10 -2.72 -4.54
CA ARG A 142 13.63 -3.53 -3.43
C ARG A 142 13.15 -2.96 -2.12
N LEU A 143 12.28 -3.70 -1.45
CA LEU A 143 11.77 -3.36 -0.13
C LEU A 143 12.58 -4.08 0.95
N SER A 144 12.72 -3.49 2.13
CA SER A 144 13.16 -4.23 3.31
C SER A 144 12.10 -5.29 3.67
N ARG A 145 12.45 -6.25 4.55
CA ARG A 145 11.48 -7.25 5.02
C ARG A 145 10.24 -6.57 5.63
N GLU A 146 10.46 -5.58 6.48
CA GLU A 146 9.40 -4.84 7.15
C GLU A 146 8.52 -4.06 6.16
N GLU A 147 9.13 -3.40 5.20
CA GLU A 147 8.42 -2.67 4.13
C GLU A 147 7.59 -3.63 3.28
N PHE A 148 8.17 -4.79 2.92
CA PHE A 148 7.49 -5.81 2.14
C PHE A 148 6.27 -6.37 2.91
N GLU A 149 6.47 -6.80 4.16
CA GLU A 149 5.39 -7.30 5.01
C GLU A 149 4.27 -6.26 5.22
N ALA A 150 4.63 -4.98 5.24
CA ALA A 150 3.66 -3.89 5.40
C ALA A 150 2.85 -3.58 4.14
N LEU A 151 3.36 -3.89 2.94
CA LEU A 151 2.75 -3.52 1.66
C LEU A 151 2.35 -4.71 0.81
N ALA A 152 3.05 -5.83 0.94
CA ALA A 152 2.83 -6.99 0.07
C ALA A 152 1.42 -7.56 0.24
N PRO A 153 0.83 -8.10 -0.84
CA PRO A 153 -0.39 -8.86 -0.76
C PRO A 153 -0.23 -10.09 0.14
N GLN A 154 -1.34 -10.55 0.67
CA GLN A 154 -1.37 -11.78 1.47
C GLN A 154 -0.77 -12.95 0.70
N GLY A 155 0.13 -13.69 1.35
CA GLY A 155 0.78 -14.87 0.77
C GLY A 155 2.04 -14.59 -0.05
N ALA A 156 2.42 -13.32 -0.24
CA ALA A 156 3.69 -12.99 -0.88
C ALA A 156 4.87 -13.37 0.04
N ASP A 157 5.96 -13.84 -0.55
CA ASP A 157 7.14 -14.33 0.14
C ASP A 157 8.32 -13.36 -0.02
N PHE A 158 8.83 -12.87 1.10
CA PHE A 158 9.98 -11.97 1.12
C PHE A 158 11.26 -12.63 0.59
N GLU A 159 11.49 -13.89 0.90
CA GLU A 159 12.71 -14.61 0.49
C GLU A 159 12.80 -14.75 -1.04
N HIS A 160 11.66 -14.74 -1.73
CA HIS A 160 11.55 -14.79 -3.19
C HIS A 160 11.10 -13.45 -3.80
N GLN A 161 11.31 -12.35 -3.11
CA GLN A 161 10.83 -11.01 -3.49
C GLN A 161 11.19 -10.62 -4.93
N GLU A 162 12.44 -10.87 -5.39
CA GLU A 162 12.85 -10.48 -6.74
C GLU A 162 12.07 -11.25 -7.81
N ASN A 163 11.90 -12.55 -7.63
CA ASN A 163 11.11 -13.38 -8.53
C ASN A 163 9.63 -13.00 -8.48
N TRP A 164 9.12 -12.74 -7.29
CA TRP A 164 7.75 -12.31 -7.10
C TRP A 164 7.46 -10.98 -7.82
N PHE A 165 8.32 -9.97 -7.68
CA PHE A 165 8.17 -8.71 -8.41
C PHE A 165 8.27 -8.88 -9.93
N ALA A 166 9.16 -9.74 -10.41
CA ALA A 166 9.28 -10.02 -11.84
C ALA A 166 7.99 -10.62 -12.41
N GLN A 167 7.33 -11.49 -11.64
CA GLN A 167 6.05 -12.11 -12.03
C GLN A 167 4.86 -11.14 -11.98
N HIS A 168 4.86 -10.20 -11.00
CA HIS A 168 3.73 -9.29 -10.75
C HIS A 168 3.93 -7.86 -11.29
N LYS A 169 4.98 -7.63 -12.08
CA LYS A 169 5.28 -6.29 -12.64
C LYS A 169 4.17 -5.67 -13.50
N SER A 170 3.27 -6.51 -14.04
CA SER A 170 2.10 -6.07 -14.79
C SER A 170 0.95 -5.59 -13.91
N ASP A 171 0.97 -5.92 -12.62
CA ASP A 171 -0.18 -5.79 -11.73
C ASP A 171 0.11 -4.96 -10.48
N ILE A 172 1.39 -4.73 -10.17
CA ILE A 172 1.82 -4.04 -8.95
C ILE A 172 3.05 -3.18 -9.23
N ALA A 173 3.08 -2.01 -8.59
CA ALA A 173 4.25 -1.14 -8.53
C ALA A 173 4.39 -0.52 -7.14
N PHE A 174 5.64 -0.41 -6.68
CA PHE A 174 5.99 0.23 -5.42
C PHE A 174 6.86 1.45 -5.69
N TYR A 175 6.63 2.49 -4.89
CA TYR A 175 7.39 3.74 -4.95
C TYR A 175 7.74 4.17 -3.53
N LYS A 176 8.73 5.06 -3.41
CA LYS A 176 9.09 5.65 -2.14
C LYS A 176 9.45 7.12 -2.31
N GLN A 177 8.92 7.96 -1.44
CA GLN A 177 9.33 9.36 -1.33
C GLN A 177 9.44 9.73 0.15
N GLY A 178 10.60 10.20 0.57
CA GLY A 178 10.89 10.40 1.99
C GLY A 178 10.67 9.10 2.78
N ASP A 179 9.91 9.18 3.86
CA ASP A 179 9.51 8.02 4.66
C ASP A 179 8.19 7.38 4.19
N THR A 180 7.65 7.79 3.05
CA THR A 180 6.39 7.26 2.57
C THR A 180 6.60 6.21 1.49
N LEU A 181 6.07 5.03 1.76
CA LEU A 181 5.93 3.94 0.80
C LEU A 181 4.60 4.11 0.06
N ILE A 182 4.63 3.86 -1.26
CA ILE A 182 3.45 4.01 -2.11
C ILE A 182 3.26 2.71 -2.89
N LEU A 183 2.05 2.19 -2.87
CA LEU A 183 1.62 1.02 -3.63
C LEU A 183 0.59 1.45 -4.68
N ALA A 184 0.78 0.99 -5.90
CA ALA A 184 -0.28 0.90 -6.89
C ALA A 184 -0.43 -0.56 -7.32
N ALA A 185 -1.65 -1.10 -7.33
CA ALA A 185 -1.92 -2.48 -7.70
C ALA A 185 -3.25 -2.62 -8.43
N VAL A 186 -3.39 -3.70 -9.20
CA VAL A 186 -4.68 -4.10 -9.77
C VAL A 186 -5.65 -4.41 -8.61
N SER A 187 -6.89 -3.97 -8.71
CA SER A 187 -7.91 -4.30 -7.73
C SER A 187 -8.32 -5.77 -7.85
N ALA A 188 -8.36 -6.49 -6.73
CA ALA A 188 -8.88 -7.86 -6.71
C ALA A 188 -10.36 -7.96 -7.09
N ALA A 189 -11.11 -6.88 -6.91
CA ALA A 189 -12.52 -6.84 -7.25
C ALA A 189 -12.79 -6.63 -8.75
N SER A 190 -11.86 -5.95 -9.46
CA SER A 190 -12.03 -5.60 -10.86
C SER A 190 -10.70 -5.27 -11.53
N PRO A 191 -10.35 -5.91 -12.67
CA PRO A 191 -9.14 -5.55 -13.42
C PRO A 191 -9.22 -4.15 -14.06
N LYS A 192 -10.40 -3.53 -14.07
CA LYS A 192 -10.61 -2.16 -14.56
C LYS A 192 -10.38 -1.09 -13.50
N GLU A 193 -10.08 -1.50 -12.29
CA GLU A 193 -9.87 -0.62 -11.14
C GLU A 193 -8.51 -0.90 -10.52
N SER A 194 -7.98 0.06 -9.79
CA SER A 194 -6.73 -0.12 -9.03
C SER A 194 -6.93 0.14 -7.55
N VAL A 195 -5.99 -0.34 -6.76
CA VAL A 195 -5.81 0.03 -5.36
C VAL A 195 -4.58 0.93 -5.28
N VAL A 196 -4.71 2.04 -4.59
CA VAL A 196 -3.60 2.95 -4.31
C VAL A 196 -3.46 3.09 -2.80
N MET A 197 -2.24 3.01 -2.30
CA MET A 197 -1.97 3.17 -0.88
C MET A 197 -0.72 4.03 -0.68
N TYR A 198 -0.80 4.97 0.25
CA TYR A 198 0.35 5.69 0.81
C TYR A 198 0.50 5.26 2.26
N ARG A 199 1.70 4.86 2.67
CA ARG A 199 1.99 4.42 4.04
C ARG A 199 3.26 5.05 4.56
N ASN A 200 3.18 5.69 5.72
CA ASN A 200 4.36 6.17 6.40
C ASN A 200 5.16 4.99 6.96
N SER A 201 6.41 4.82 6.54
CA SER A 201 7.26 3.69 6.95
C SER A 201 7.61 3.75 8.44
N SER A 202 7.68 4.93 9.04
CA SER A 202 7.93 5.07 10.49
C SER A 202 6.78 4.49 11.34
N TYR A 203 5.62 4.26 10.76
CA TYR A 203 4.48 3.63 11.44
C TYR A 203 4.51 2.09 11.37
N ILE A 204 5.37 1.49 10.56
CA ILE A 204 5.47 0.04 10.41
C ILE A 204 5.73 -0.69 11.73
N PRO A 205 6.65 -0.24 12.60
CA PRO A 205 6.86 -0.89 13.90
C PRO A 205 5.59 -0.94 14.76
N VAL A 206 4.80 0.14 14.75
CA VAL A 206 3.52 0.21 15.47
C VAL A 206 2.50 -0.78 14.91
N LEU A 207 2.42 -0.89 13.59
CA LEU A 207 1.55 -1.88 12.93
C LEU A 207 1.97 -3.31 13.28
N LYS A 208 3.28 -3.58 13.29
CA LYS A 208 3.85 -4.88 13.66
C LYS A 208 3.47 -5.29 15.08
N GLU A 209 3.61 -4.36 16.02
CA GLU A 209 3.24 -4.58 17.42
C GLU A 209 1.72 -4.84 17.58
N LYS A 210 0.90 -4.00 16.95
CA LYS A 210 -0.56 -4.18 16.95
C LYS A 210 -0.96 -5.53 16.35
N ALA A 211 -0.37 -5.94 15.23
CA ALA A 211 -0.65 -7.22 14.58
C ALA A 211 -0.26 -8.41 15.47
N ALA A 212 0.90 -8.36 16.13
CA ALA A 212 1.34 -9.39 17.08
C ALA A 212 0.37 -9.54 18.25
N GLY A 213 -0.15 -8.41 18.79
CA GLY A 213 -1.14 -8.42 19.85
C GLY A 213 -2.49 -9.04 19.45
N ILE A 214 -2.86 -8.98 18.18
CA ILE A 214 -4.07 -9.63 17.66
C ILE A 214 -3.87 -11.15 17.54
N THR A 215 -2.72 -11.57 17.05
CA THR A 215 -2.41 -13.00 16.85
C THR A 215 -2.37 -13.74 18.18
N THR A 216 -1.78 -13.16 19.21
CA THR A 216 -1.69 -13.77 20.56
C THR A 216 -3.05 -13.93 21.24
N ARG A 217 -4.02 -13.07 20.95
CA ARG A 217 -5.38 -13.15 21.51
C ARG A 217 -6.26 -14.23 20.84
N LYS A 218 -5.87 -14.72 19.66
CA LYS A 218 -6.63 -15.73 18.90
C LYS A 218 -6.17 -17.17 19.15
N GLN A 219 -5.12 -17.38 19.92
CA GLN A 219 -4.71 -18.73 20.34
C GLN A 219 -5.44 -19.08 21.63
N PRO A 220 -6.38 -20.07 21.61
CA PRO A 220 -7.06 -20.56 22.81
C PRO A 220 -6.10 -21.36 23.69
#